data_8e6cd24809983fb5e4cf3aac075d553f
#
_entry.id   8e6cd24809983fb5e4cf3aac075d553f
#
_cell.length_a   1.000
_cell.length_b   1.000
_cell.length_c   1.000
_cell.angle_alpha   90.00
_cell.angle_beta   90.00
_cell.angle_gamma   90.00
#
_symmetry.space_group_name_H-M   'P 1'
#
loop_
_entity.id
_entity.type
_entity.pdbx_description
1 polymer ?
#
loop_
_entity_poly.entity_id
_entity_poly.type
_entity_poly.pdbx_seq_one_letter_code
_entity_poly.pdbx_strand_id
1 'polypeptide(L)'
;MNRHGDLPRSSDAPSVPEPTYAERARTLAYLGRTGALATISRRHHGHPFASVMPYALDESGRPILLISAMAIHTQNLQADPRTSLLITQVSPTGESGDPLAASRLTLMGEARRLDGHDVAPARQAYLARHARAAYWVDFNDFSFWRIDVTDIYFVGGFAAMDWVTTDAYTAARPDPLADAATGIMEHMNRDHADALVAYARHFAGEPADAATMVAVDRLGFRLRLRQGERLQAVRIAFPRPLTTAAESRTVLIEMLQQARGATA
;
A
#
# COMPACT_ATOMS: atom_id res chain seq x y z
N MET A 1 24.64 -3.08 19.39
CA MET A 1 25.70 -2.43 18.59
C MET A 1 25.04 -1.91 17.32
N ASN A 2 24.51 -0.66 17.38
CA ASN A 2 23.78 -0.01 16.27
C ASN A 2 24.76 0.35 15.15
N ARG A 3 24.63 -0.30 13.99
CA ARG A 3 25.41 -0.01 12.78
C ARG A 3 24.53 0.52 11.63
N HIS A 4 23.62 1.40 11.92
CA HIS A 4 23.07 2.30 10.91
C HIS A 4 23.23 3.70 11.45
N GLY A 5 24.39 4.28 11.13
CA GLY A 5 24.68 5.66 11.42
C GLY A 5 23.66 6.54 10.71
N ASP A 6 23.09 7.48 11.46
CA ASP A 6 22.36 8.62 10.96
C ASP A 6 23.18 9.30 9.87
N LEU A 7 22.79 9.10 8.61
CA LEU A 7 23.23 10.01 7.56
C LEU A 7 22.58 11.37 7.87
N PRO A 8 23.35 12.44 8.00
CA PRO A 8 22.79 13.74 8.28
C PRO A 8 21.85 14.12 7.13
N ARG A 9 20.57 14.31 7.45
CA ARG A 9 19.64 15.02 6.55
C ARG A 9 20.13 16.46 6.46
N SER A 10 20.97 16.75 5.48
CA SER A 10 21.22 18.13 5.11
C SER A 10 20.05 18.56 4.23
N SER A 11 19.15 19.37 4.74
CA SER A 11 18.61 20.50 3.99
C SER A 11 17.55 21.23 4.79
N ASP A 12 17.72 22.51 4.96
CA ASP A 12 16.70 23.53 5.25
C ASP A 12 15.72 23.74 4.08
N ALA A 13 15.68 22.84 3.10
CA ALA A 13 14.68 22.88 2.05
C ALA A 13 13.35 22.31 2.59
N PRO A 14 12.21 23.00 2.39
CA PRO A 14 10.91 22.51 2.82
C PRO A 14 10.67 21.13 2.23
N SER A 15 10.38 20.14 3.08
CA SER A 15 10.11 18.77 2.63
C SER A 15 8.85 18.76 1.76
N VAL A 16 8.96 18.19 0.55
CA VAL A 16 7.79 18.01 -0.32
C VAL A 16 6.78 17.10 0.39
N PRO A 17 5.48 17.50 0.49
CA PRO A 17 4.48 16.71 1.19
C PRO A 17 4.40 15.27 0.69
N GLU A 18 4.40 14.31 1.63
CA GLU A 18 4.24 12.89 1.35
C GLU A 18 3.20 12.28 2.29
N PRO A 19 2.46 11.25 1.85
CA PRO A 19 1.60 10.49 2.75
C PRO A 19 2.42 9.88 3.89
N THR A 20 1.87 9.89 5.09
CA THR A 20 2.47 9.25 6.27
C THR A 20 2.62 7.74 6.06
N TYR A 21 3.49 7.08 6.83
CA TYR A 21 3.60 5.62 6.78
C TYR A 21 2.28 4.92 7.13
N ALA A 22 1.46 5.49 8.00
CA ALA A 22 0.13 4.98 8.33
C ALA A 22 -0.82 5.02 7.12
N GLU A 23 -0.86 6.13 6.38
CA GLU A 23 -1.67 6.27 5.17
C GLU A 23 -1.18 5.33 4.05
N ARG A 24 0.14 5.20 3.89
CA ARG A 24 0.74 4.27 2.92
C ARG A 24 0.45 2.81 3.28
N ALA A 25 0.53 2.45 4.57
CA ALA A 25 0.18 1.12 5.07
C ALA A 25 -1.30 0.80 4.84
N ARG A 26 -2.21 1.76 5.13
CA ARG A 26 -3.65 1.62 4.85
C ARG A 26 -3.94 1.45 3.37
N THR A 27 -3.27 2.23 2.52
CA THR A 27 -3.40 2.14 1.07
C THR A 27 -2.92 0.79 0.55
N LEU A 28 -1.77 0.30 1.03
CA LEU A 28 -1.26 -1.01 0.64
C LEU A 28 -2.18 -2.15 1.09
N ALA A 29 -2.68 -2.10 2.34
CA ALA A 29 -3.66 -3.07 2.83
C ALA A 29 -4.96 -3.05 2.02
N TYR A 30 -5.41 -1.85 1.64
CA TYR A 30 -6.59 -1.67 0.80
C TYR A 30 -6.40 -2.25 -0.61
N LEU A 31 -5.27 -2.02 -1.26
CA LEU A 31 -5.00 -2.51 -2.62
C LEU A 31 -4.73 -4.02 -2.67
N GLY A 32 -4.06 -4.58 -1.65
CA GLY A 32 -3.76 -6.01 -1.57
C GLY A 32 -5.04 -6.85 -1.40
N ARG A 33 -5.15 -7.98 -2.08
CA ARG A 33 -6.28 -8.92 -2.01
C ARG A 33 -5.93 -10.21 -1.29
N THR A 34 -4.66 -10.54 -1.24
CA THR A 34 -4.10 -11.73 -0.59
C THR A 34 -2.84 -11.35 0.18
N GLY A 35 -2.54 -12.11 1.21
CA GLY A 35 -1.30 -12.00 1.97
C GLY A 35 -0.77 -13.38 2.37
N ALA A 36 0.42 -13.40 2.92
CA ALA A 36 0.97 -14.59 3.59
C ALA A 36 0.61 -14.52 5.08
N LEU A 37 -0.31 -15.41 5.51
CA LEU A 37 -0.69 -15.56 6.90
C LEU A 37 0.30 -16.49 7.60
N ALA A 38 0.98 -16.02 8.61
CA ALA A 38 1.82 -16.82 9.49
C ALA A 38 1.06 -17.17 10.77
N THR A 39 1.09 -18.45 11.17
CA THR A 39 0.47 -18.98 12.38
C THR A 39 1.47 -19.86 13.12
N ILE A 40 1.25 -20.14 14.41
CA ILE A 40 2.09 -21.07 15.18
C ILE A 40 1.57 -22.49 14.97
N SER A 41 2.42 -23.38 14.48
CA SER A 41 2.03 -24.75 14.16
C SER A 41 1.61 -25.54 15.42
N ARG A 42 0.37 -26.02 15.42
CA ARG A 42 -0.11 -26.97 16.43
C ARG A 42 0.59 -28.32 16.34
N ARG A 43 0.93 -28.75 15.09
CA ARG A 43 1.55 -30.07 14.86
C ARG A 43 3.03 -30.09 15.21
N HIS A 44 3.75 -29.01 14.87
CA HIS A 44 5.19 -28.88 15.15
C HIS A 44 5.37 -27.70 16.09
N HIS A 45 5.40 -27.97 17.37
CA HIS A 45 5.35 -26.98 18.43
C HIS A 45 6.38 -25.86 18.24
N GLY A 46 5.91 -24.61 18.22
CA GLY A 46 6.74 -23.43 18.09
C GLY A 46 7.21 -23.11 16.66
N HIS A 47 6.97 -23.98 15.67
CA HIS A 47 7.29 -23.65 14.28
C HIS A 47 6.28 -22.69 13.68
N PRO A 48 6.74 -21.63 12.97
CA PRO A 48 5.86 -20.81 12.16
C PRO A 48 5.36 -21.61 10.95
N PHE A 49 4.07 -21.44 10.63
CA PHE A 49 3.43 -22.05 9.46
C PHE A 49 2.79 -20.95 8.61
N ALA A 50 3.17 -20.87 7.35
CA ALA A 50 2.68 -19.85 6.41
C ALA A 50 1.65 -20.44 5.43
N SER A 51 0.63 -19.65 5.09
CA SER A 51 -0.37 -19.96 4.06
C SER A 51 -0.74 -18.71 3.27
N VAL A 52 -1.08 -18.89 2.01
CA VAL A 52 -1.71 -17.81 1.22
C VAL A 52 -3.12 -17.58 1.76
N MET A 53 -3.46 -16.33 2.03
CA MET A 53 -4.72 -15.96 2.66
C MET A 53 -5.39 -14.81 1.93
N PRO A 54 -6.54 -15.03 1.26
CA PRO A 54 -7.42 -13.97 0.83
C PRO A 54 -8.00 -13.24 2.05
N TYR A 55 -8.05 -11.91 1.99
CA TYR A 55 -8.58 -11.11 3.09
C TYR A 55 -9.42 -9.93 2.59
N ALA A 56 -10.31 -9.48 3.42
CA ALA A 56 -10.94 -8.16 3.32
C ALA A 56 -10.51 -7.31 4.52
N LEU A 57 -10.96 -6.07 4.56
CA LEU A 57 -10.71 -5.17 5.69
C LEU A 57 -12.04 -4.70 6.27
N ASP A 58 -12.08 -4.54 7.58
CA ASP A 58 -13.13 -3.76 8.21
C ASP A 58 -12.84 -2.24 8.11
N GLU A 59 -13.72 -1.41 8.61
CA GLU A 59 -13.59 0.07 8.56
C GLU A 59 -12.31 0.58 9.26
N SER A 60 -11.87 -0.11 10.30
CA SER A 60 -10.63 0.19 11.03
C SER A 60 -9.37 -0.33 10.31
N GLY A 61 -9.53 -1.10 9.21
CA GLY A 61 -8.43 -1.70 8.46
C GLY A 61 -7.93 -3.01 9.02
N ARG A 62 -8.69 -3.65 9.92
CA ARG A 62 -8.33 -4.96 10.45
C ARG A 62 -8.67 -6.04 9.43
N PRO A 63 -7.77 -7.01 9.20
CA PRO A 63 -8.02 -8.10 8.24
C PRO A 63 -9.18 -9.00 8.68
N ILE A 64 -10.10 -9.26 7.74
CA ILE A 64 -11.19 -10.22 7.85
C ILE A 64 -10.85 -11.41 6.96
N LEU A 65 -10.91 -12.60 7.52
CA LEU A 65 -10.63 -13.87 6.87
C LEU A 65 -11.91 -14.71 6.82
N LEU A 66 -12.09 -15.50 5.75
CA LEU A 66 -13.13 -16.54 5.66
C LEU A 66 -12.42 -17.87 5.51
N ILE A 67 -12.40 -18.68 6.56
CA ILE A 67 -11.58 -19.89 6.65
C ILE A 67 -12.36 -21.10 7.14
N SER A 68 -12.03 -22.28 6.58
CA SER A 68 -12.62 -23.57 6.94
C SER A 68 -11.99 -24.11 8.24
N ALA A 69 -12.80 -24.71 9.09
CA ALA A 69 -12.37 -25.41 10.29
C ALA A 69 -11.41 -26.57 10.00
N MET A 70 -11.44 -27.14 8.79
CA MET A 70 -10.55 -28.23 8.38
C MET A 70 -9.16 -27.76 8.00
N ALA A 71 -8.98 -26.47 7.72
CA ALA A 71 -7.70 -25.94 7.30
C ALA A 71 -6.67 -25.90 8.46
N ILE A 72 -5.42 -26.21 8.13
CA ILE A 72 -4.34 -26.28 9.13
C ILE A 72 -4.14 -24.93 9.83
N HIS A 73 -4.20 -23.81 9.09
CA HIS A 73 -4.08 -22.48 9.69
C HIS A 73 -5.21 -22.20 10.68
N THR A 74 -6.43 -22.67 10.44
CA THR A 74 -7.55 -22.51 11.37
C THR A 74 -7.32 -23.32 12.66
N GLN A 75 -6.86 -24.57 12.53
CA GLN A 75 -6.52 -25.41 13.68
C GLN A 75 -5.35 -24.81 14.48
N ASN A 76 -4.39 -24.18 13.81
CA ASN A 76 -3.30 -23.45 14.45
C ASN A 76 -3.84 -22.26 15.25
N LEU A 77 -4.68 -21.41 14.64
CA LEU A 77 -5.27 -20.23 15.29
C LEU A 77 -6.19 -20.57 16.47
N GLN A 78 -6.86 -21.74 16.44
CA GLN A 78 -7.64 -22.24 17.58
C GLN A 78 -6.74 -22.65 18.76
N ALA A 79 -5.52 -23.12 18.49
CA ALA A 79 -4.57 -23.51 19.52
C ALA A 79 -3.72 -22.32 20.04
N ASP A 80 -3.37 -21.39 19.14
CA ASP A 80 -2.62 -20.18 19.45
C ASP A 80 -3.09 -19.05 18.51
N PRO A 81 -3.78 -18.02 19.02
CA PRO A 81 -4.37 -16.98 18.20
C PRO A 81 -3.36 -16.00 17.61
N ARG A 82 -2.11 -16.01 18.07
CA ARG A 82 -1.06 -15.11 17.59
C ARG A 82 -0.76 -15.35 16.12
N THR A 83 -0.78 -14.28 15.35
CA THR A 83 -0.63 -14.36 13.89
C THR A 83 -0.01 -13.09 13.31
N SER A 84 0.52 -13.21 12.11
CA SER A 84 0.86 -12.05 11.30
C SER A 84 0.43 -12.26 9.84
N LEU A 85 0.05 -11.16 9.19
CA LEU A 85 -0.31 -11.12 7.79
C LEU A 85 0.68 -10.22 7.04
N LEU A 86 1.48 -10.81 6.16
CA LEU A 86 2.37 -10.08 5.26
C LEU A 86 1.62 -9.76 3.96
N ILE A 87 1.56 -8.48 3.63
CA ILE A 87 0.99 -7.95 2.39
C ILE A 87 2.11 -7.30 1.60
N THR A 88 2.26 -7.67 0.33
CA THR A 88 3.28 -7.12 -0.56
C THR A 88 2.62 -6.39 -1.72
N GLN A 89 3.22 -5.30 -2.14
CA GLN A 89 2.81 -4.61 -3.36
C GLN A 89 3.05 -5.53 -4.56
N VAL A 90 2.01 -5.74 -5.35
CA VAL A 90 2.12 -6.47 -6.62
C VAL A 90 2.49 -5.44 -7.69
N SER A 91 3.53 -5.74 -8.50
CA SER A 91 3.87 -4.90 -9.64
C SER A 91 2.75 -4.94 -10.68
N PRO A 92 2.22 -3.80 -11.12
CA PRO A 92 1.15 -3.76 -12.12
C PRO A 92 1.58 -4.34 -13.47
N THR A 93 2.88 -4.29 -13.79
CA THR A 93 3.42 -4.67 -15.10
C THR A 93 3.81 -6.14 -15.21
N GLY A 94 3.70 -6.91 -14.12
CA GLY A 94 4.13 -8.32 -14.11
C GLY A 94 5.65 -8.52 -14.30
N GLU A 95 6.39 -7.45 -14.55
CA GLU A 95 7.86 -7.49 -14.56
C GLU A 95 8.35 -7.65 -13.13
N SER A 96 9.23 -8.60 -12.89
CA SER A 96 9.88 -8.80 -11.61
C SER A 96 10.87 -7.65 -11.37
N GLY A 97 10.34 -6.52 -10.86
CA GLY A 97 11.19 -5.51 -10.25
C GLY A 97 11.89 -6.10 -9.02
N ASP A 98 12.89 -5.42 -8.50
CA ASP A 98 13.55 -5.83 -7.27
C ASP A 98 12.51 -5.98 -6.13
N PRO A 99 12.29 -7.19 -5.59
CA PRO A 99 11.31 -7.41 -4.53
C PRO A 99 11.58 -6.57 -3.27
N LEU A 100 12.83 -6.15 -3.07
CA LEU A 100 13.22 -5.31 -1.93
C LEU A 100 12.84 -3.85 -2.14
N ALA A 101 12.63 -3.41 -3.38
CA ALA A 101 12.13 -2.08 -3.70
C ALA A 101 10.60 -1.97 -3.55
N ALA A 102 9.88 -3.09 -3.55
CA ALA A 102 8.43 -3.12 -3.39
C ALA A 102 8.01 -2.79 -1.96
N SER A 103 6.91 -2.04 -1.83
CA SER A 103 6.29 -1.79 -0.53
C SER A 103 5.75 -3.08 0.06
N ARG A 104 5.91 -3.25 1.37
CA ARG A 104 5.38 -4.39 2.13
C ARG A 104 4.92 -3.97 3.52
N LEU A 105 3.92 -4.66 3.99
CA LEU A 105 3.25 -4.40 5.25
C LEU A 105 3.11 -5.70 6.03
N THR A 106 3.56 -5.72 7.28
CA THR A 106 3.27 -6.81 8.22
C THR A 106 2.31 -6.31 9.28
N LEU A 107 1.14 -6.93 9.36
CA LEU A 107 0.16 -6.71 10.43
C LEU A 107 0.29 -7.88 11.40
N MET A 108 0.61 -7.60 12.67
CA MET A 108 0.70 -8.60 13.73
C MET A 108 -0.43 -8.40 14.73
N GLY A 109 -0.91 -9.49 15.34
CA GLY A 109 -1.98 -9.44 16.32
C GLY A 109 -2.52 -10.82 16.67
N GLU A 110 -3.75 -10.85 17.17
CA GLU A 110 -4.46 -12.08 17.51
C GLU A 110 -5.68 -12.26 16.60
N ALA A 111 -5.82 -13.46 16.05
CA ALA A 111 -6.99 -13.79 15.24
C ALA A 111 -8.10 -14.35 16.15
N ARG A 112 -9.29 -13.80 16.03
CA ARG A 112 -10.49 -14.31 16.71
C ARG A 112 -11.60 -14.63 15.73
N ARG A 113 -12.35 -15.69 16.02
CA ARG A 113 -13.57 -16.00 15.30
C ARG A 113 -14.62 -14.94 15.59
N LEU A 114 -15.33 -14.51 14.53
CA LEU A 114 -16.44 -13.57 14.65
C LEU A 114 -17.75 -14.30 14.94
N ASP A 115 -18.59 -13.70 15.75
CA ASP A 115 -19.93 -14.18 16.09
C ASP A 115 -20.94 -13.00 16.19
N GLY A 116 -22.20 -13.33 16.35
CA GLY A 116 -23.27 -12.36 16.57
C GLY A 116 -23.30 -11.23 15.52
N HIS A 117 -23.30 -10.00 16.01
CA HIS A 117 -23.42 -8.79 15.20
C HIS A 117 -22.18 -8.48 14.33
N ASP A 118 -21.03 -9.06 14.64
CA ASP A 118 -19.78 -8.85 13.86
C ASP A 118 -19.81 -9.61 12.52
N VAL A 119 -20.62 -10.66 12.39
CA VAL A 119 -20.62 -11.54 11.19
C VAL A 119 -21.18 -10.85 9.95
N ALA A 120 -22.30 -10.14 10.07
CA ALA A 120 -22.96 -9.55 8.90
C ALA A 120 -22.10 -8.46 8.22
N PRO A 121 -21.49 -7.50 8.92
CA PRO A 121 -20.56 -6.53 8.32
C PRO A 121 -19.32 -7.20 7.71
N ALA A 122 -18.76 -8.23 8.38
CA ALA A 122 -17.62 -8.97 7.86
C ALA A 122 -17.94 -9.70 6.57
N ARG A 123 -19.11 -10.37 6.50
CA ARG A 123 -19.63 -11.02 5.29
C ARG A 123 -19.77 -10.03 4.14
N GLN A 124 -20.36 -8.86 4.40
CA GLN A 124 -20.55 -7.83 3.38
C GLN A 124 -19.19 -7.35 2.84
N ALA A 125 -18.27 -6.98 3.73
CA ALA A 125 -16.93 -6.52 3.34
C ALA A 125 -16.15 -7.58 2.56
N TYR A 126 -16.22 -8.85 3.00
CA TYR A 126 -15.51 -9.93 2.35
C TYR A 126 -16.05 -10.25 0.97
N LEU A 127 -17.37 -10.37 0.81
CA LEU A 127 -18.01 -10.68 -0.47
C LEU A 127 -17.91 -9.54 -1.49
N ALA A 128 -17.91 -8.28 -1.04
CA ALA A 128 -17.66 -7.13 -1.91
C ALA A 128 -16.25 -7.21 -2.55
N ARG A 129 -15.31 -7.83 -1.85
CA ARG A 129 -13.92 -7.97 -2.31
C ARG A 129 -13.64 -9.29 -3.03
N HIS A 130 -14.29 -10.37 -2.61
CA HIS A 130 -14.13 -11.74 -3.08
C HIS A 130 -15.47 -12.34 -3.49
N ALA A 131 -16.07 -11.84 -4.58
CA ALA A 131 -17.41 -12.23 -5.01
C ALA A 131 -17.59 -13.76 -5.21
N ARG A 132 -16.50 -14.46 -5.64
CA ARG A 132 -16.52 -15.92 -5.79
C ARG A 132 -16.73 -16.67 -4.47
N ALA A 133 -16.43 -16.06 -3.32
CA ALA A 133 -16.64 -16.67 -2.02
C ALA A 133 -18.14 -16.90 -1.69
N ALA A 134 -19.04 -16.27 -2.42
CA ALA A 134 -20.48 -16.52 -2.30
C ALA A 134 -20.85 -18.01 -2.47
N TYR A 135 -20.00 -18.78 -3.17
CA TYR A 135 -20.23 -20.23 -3.36
C TYR A 135 -20.04 -21.03 -2.06
N TRP A 136 -19.08 -20.67 -1.19
CA TRP A 136 -18.74 -21.46 0.01
C TRP A 136 -18.96 -20.73 1.33
N VAL A 137 -19.33 -19.46 1.30
CA VAL A 137 -19.48 -18.62 2.52
C VAL A 137 -20.51 -19.17 3.51
N ASP A 138 -21.48 -19.96 3.04
CA ASP A 138 -22.54 -20.57 3.83
C ASP A 138 -22.27 -22.06 4.16
N PHE A 139 -21.10 -22.59 3.83
CA PHE A 139 -20.74 -23.95 4.24
C PHE A 139 -20.49 -24.01 5.74
N ASN A 140 -20.99 -25.07 6.39
CA ASN A 140 -21.00 -25.20 7.86
C ASN A 140 -19.60 -25.18 8.50
N ASP A 141 -18.57 -25.53 7.75
CA ASP A 141 -17.18 -25.55 8.22
C ASP A 141 -16.47 -24.22 8.02
N PHE A 142 -17.05 -23.25 7.28
CA PHE A 142 -16.47 -21.93 7.11
C PHE A 142 -16.96 -20.95 8.17
N SER A 143 -16.07 -20.08 8.62
CA SER A 143 -16.40 -18.98 9.53
C SER A 143 -15.53 -17.76 9.27
N PHE A 144 -16.07 -16.60 9.64
CA PHE A 144 -15.33 -15.35 9.59
C PHE A 144 -14.43 -15.22 10.82
N TRP A 145 -13.22 -14.76 10.57
CA TRP A 145 -12.22 -14.42 11.57
C TRP A 145 -11.73 -13.01 11.34
N ARG A 146 -11.28 -12.34 12.38
CA ARG A 146 -10.65 -11.04 12.30
C ARG A 146 -9.30 -11.07 13.03
N ILE A 147 -8.31 -10.39 12.48
CA ILE A 147 -7.05 -10.13 13.17
C ILE A 147 -7.20 -8.81 13.91
N ASP A 148 -7.22 -8.85 15.24
CA ASP A 148 -7.15 -7.68 16.09
C ASP A 148 -5.68 -7.25 16.15
N VAL A 149 -5.34 -6.22 15.35
CA VAL A 149 -3.96 -5.81 15.08
C VAL A 149 -3.38 -5.06 16.28
N THR A 150 -2.19 -5.47 16.75
CA THR A 150 -1.44 -4.84 17.84
C THR A 150 -0.20 -4.11 17.37
N ASP A 151 0.46 -4.62 16.33
CA ASP A 151 1.71 -4.08 15.81
C ASP A 151 1.70 -4.04 14.29
N ILE A 152 2.32 -3.01 13.72
CA ILE A 152 2.30 -2.76 12.29
C ILE A 152 3.70 -2.35 11.86
N TYR A 153 4.30 -3.11 10.95
CA TYR A 153 5.59 -2.78 10.36
C TYR A 153 5.44 -2.51 8.87
N PHE A 154 5.76 -1.29 8.45
CA PHE A 154 5.67 -0.87 7.06
C PHE A 154 7.07 -0.65 6.46
N VAL A 155 7.27 -1.15 5.24
CA VAL A 155 8.46 -0.89 4.43
C VAL A 155 8.00 -0.34 3.10
N GLY A 156 8.42 0.87 2.76
CA GLY A 156 8.03 1.58 1.53
C GLY A 156 9.08 1.54 0.43
N GLY A 157 9.99 0.55 0.47
CA GLY A 157 11.16 0.42 -0.40
C GLY A 157 12.45 0.67 0.36
N PHE A 158 13.56 0.88 -0.36
CA PHE A 158 14.87 1.09 0.28
C PHE A 158 14.87 2.29 1.21
N ALA A 159 15.41 2.09 2.42
CA ALA A 159 15.58 3.09 3.48
C ALA A 159 14.29 3.78 4.01
N ALA A 160 13.11 3.35 3.57
CA ALA A 160 11.82 3.86 4.03
C ALA A 160 11.08 2.78 4.82
N MET A 161 11.35 2.64 6.10
CA MET A 161 10.72 1.63 6.96
C MET A 161 10.52 2.18 8.37
N ASP A 162 9.40 1.83 8.98
CA ASP A 162 9.13 2.18 10.37
C ASP A 162 7.99 1.33 10.97
N TRP A 163 7.91 1.34 12.29
CA TRP A 163 6.74 0.87 13.03
C TRP A 163 5.65 1.94 12.99
N VAL A 164 4.45 1.51 12.67
CA VAL A 164 3.25 2.37 12.65
C VAL A 164 2.40 2.02 13.86
N THR A 165 2.00 3.04 14.64
CA THR A 165 1.11 2.80 15.78
C THR A 165 -0.29 2.40 15.31
N THR A 166 -0.97 1.56 16.10
CA THR A 166 -2.35 1.13 15.80
C THR A 166 -3.32 2.30 15.69
N ASP A 167 -3.15 3.32 16.53
CA ASP A 167 -3.99 4.53 16.50
C ASP A 167 -3.80 5.29 15.18
N ALA A 168 -2.55 5.52 14.76
CA ALA A 168 -2.28 6.19 13.50
C ALA A 168 -2.81 5.39 12.29
N TYR A 169 -2.64 4.06 12.30
CA TYR A 169 -3.15 3.17 11.27
C TYR A 169 -4.68 3.18 11.19
N THR A 170 -5.37 3.11 12.33
CA THR A 170 -6.83 3.12 12.42
C THR A 170 -7.42 4.45 11.98
N ALA A 171 -6.78 5.57 12.34
CA ALA A 171 -7.19 6.91 11.93
C ALA A 171 -6.94 7.19 10.45
N ALA A 172 -5.91 6.56 9.85
CA ALA A 172 -5.57 6.74 8.45
C ALA A 172 -6.65 6.17 7.52
N ARG A 173 -6.72 6.71 6.31
CA ARG A 173 -7.59 6.23 5.24
C ARG A 173 -6.74 5.84 4.02
N PRO A 174 -7.19 4.90 3.18
CA PRO A 174 -6.57 4.66 1.89
C PRO A 174 -6.52 5.95 1.06
N ASP A 175 -5.48 6.09 0.27
CA ASP A 175 -5.35 7.24 -0.63
C ASP A 175 -6.53 7.27 -1.63
N PRO A 176 -7.20 8.41 -1.82
CA PRO A 176 -8.34 8.52 -2.73
C PRO A 176 -7.99 8.26 -4.20
N LEU A 177 -6.72 8.29 -4.56
CA LEU A 177 -6.24 7.96 -5.89
C LEU A 177 -5.83 6.48 -6.03
N ALA A 178 -5.88 5.70 -4.96
CA ALA A 178 -5.30 4.34 -4.92
C ALA A 178 -5.74 3.45 -6.09
N ASP A 179 -7.05 3.37 -6.36
CA ASP A 179 -7.59 2.55 -7.45
C ASP A 179 -7.28 3.06 -8.86
N ALA A 180 -7.02 4.35 -9.00
CA ALA A 180 -6.73 5.01 -10.28
C ALA A 180 -5.23 5.21 -10.54
N ALA A 181 -4.38 5.10 -9.52
CA ALA A 181 -2.96 5.47 -9.58
C ALA A 181 -2.22 4.77 -10.73
N THR A 182 -2.44 3.47 -10.93
CA THR A 182 -1.82 2.71 -12.03
C THR A 182 -2.23 3.28 -13.39
N GLY A 183 -3.52 3.50 -13.61
CA GLY A 183 -4.02 4.06 -14.87
C GLY A 183 -3.52 5.49 -15.13
N ILE A 184 -3.42 6.33 -14.09
CA ILE A 184 -2.84 7.67 -14.18
C ILE A 184 -1.37 7.58 -14.63
N MET A 185 -0.58 6.73 -13.98
CA MET A 185 0.84 6.56 -14.32
C MET A 185 1.03 6.05 -15.75
N GLU A 186 0.28 5.03 -16.15
CA GLU A 186 0.35 4.45 -17.51
C GLU A 186 0.00 5.47 -18.57
N HIS A 187 -1.08 6.23 -18.37
CA HIS A 187 -1.52 7.28 -19.29
C HIS A 187 -0.48 8.39 -19.40
N MET A 188 0.03 8.91 -18.27
CA MET A 188 1.04 9.96 -18.28
C MET A 188 2.35 9.52 -18.95
N ASN A 189 2.78 8.30 -18.67
CA ASN A 189 4.03 7.77 -19.26
C ASN A 189 3.92 7.50 -20.75
N ARG A 190 2.77 7.04 -21.23
CA ARG A 190 2.55 6.72 -22.65
C ARG A 190 2.27 7.95 -23.49
N ASP A 191 1.39 8.83 -23.01
CA ASP A 191 0.79 9.88 -23.84
C ASP A 191 1.32 11.29 -23.53
N HIS A 192 2.02 11.48 -22.37
CA HIS A 192 2.44 12.80 -21.87
C HIS A 192 3.88 12.83 -21.33
N ALA A 193 4.78 12.05 -21.93
CA ALA A 193 6.18 11.97 -21.50
C ALA A 193 6.91 13.35 -21.55
N ASP A 194 6.57 14.21 -22.51
CA ASP A 194 7.08 15.57 -22.62
C ASP A 194 6.64 16.46 -21.43
N ALA A 195 5.40 16.28 -20.97
CA ALA A 195 4.89 16.98 -19.80
C ALA A 195 5.66 16.59 -18.53
N LEU A 196 6.02 15.30 -18.37
CA LEU A 196 6.80 14.83 -17.23
C LEU A 196 8.18 15.50 -17.17
N VAL A 197 8.84 15.68 -18.33
CA VAL A 197 10.11 16.41 -18.42
C VAL A 197 9.92 17.90 -18.08
N ALA A 198 8.83 18.51 -18.55
CA ALA A 198 8.51 19.90 -18.22
C ALA A 198 8.28 20.09 -16.71
N TYR A 199 7.55 19.16 -16.06
CA TYR A 199 7.33 19.18 -14.61
C TYR A 199 8.65 19.07 -13.83
N ALA A 200 9.55 18.15 -14.22
CA ALA A 200 10.85 17.98 -13.58
C ALA A 200 11.65 19.29 -13.63
N ARG A 201 11.72 19.92 -14.80
CA ARG A 201 12.44 21.18 -15.00
C ARG A 201 11.85 22.32 -14.18
N HIS A 202 10.52 22.51 -14.26
CA HIS A 202 9.86 23.67 -13.67
C HIS A 202 9.70 23.57 -12.16
N PHE A 203 9.18 22.43 -11.67
CA PHE A 203 8.82 22.28 -10.24
C PHE A 203 9.91 21.69 -9.37
N ALA A 204 10.84 20.91 -9.94
CA ALA A 204 11.94 20.33 -9.20
C ALA A 204 13.31 21.00 -9.51
N GLY A 205 13.38 21.85 -10.52
CA GLY A 205 14.64 22.47 -10.95
C GLY A 205 15.63 21.48 -11.60
N GLU A 206 15.16 20.28 -11.96
CA GLU A 206 15.99 19.18 -12.43
C GLU A 206 15.84 18.98 -13.95
N PRO A 207 16.89 19.27 -14.74
CA PRO A 207 16.88 18.96 -16.17
C PRO A 207 16.92 17.43 -16.37
N ALA A 208 16.17 16.94 -17.35
CA ALA A 208 16.13 15.54 -17.71
C ALA A 208 15.95 15.33 -19.22
N ASP A 209 16.56 14.27 -19.76
CA ASP A 209 16.36 13.82 -21.14
C ASP A 209 15.06 12.99 -21.25
N ALA A 210 14.71 12.30 -20.17
CA ALA A 210 13.48 11.53 -20.04
C ALA A 210 13.00 11.50 -18.59
N ALA A 211 11.68 11.44 -18.41
CA ALA A 211 11.05 11.30 -17.11
C ALA A 211 9.94 10.25 -17.18
N THR A 212 9.83 9.45 -16.12
CA THR A 212 8.80 8.41 -15.95
C THR A 212 8.09 8.61 -14.63
N MET A 213 6.77 8.68 -14.61
CA MET A 213 5.99 8.71 -13.40
C MET A 213 5.97 7.31 -12.77
N VAL A 214 6.48 7.20 -11.55
CA VAL A 214 6.65 5.91 -10.84
C VAL A 214 5.76 5.79 -9.61
N ALA A 215 5.17 6.89 -9.15
CA ALA A 215 4.15 6.91 -8.10
C ALA A 215 3.30 8.17 -8.22
N VAL A 216 2.04 8.07 -7.81
CA VAL A 216 1.11 9.19 -7.65
C VAL A 216 0.22 8.92 -6.44
N ASP A 217 -0.03 9.95 -5.64
CA ASP A 217 -0.92 9.95 -4.49
C ASP A 217 -1.63 11.31 -4.38
N ARG A 218 -2.51 11.48 -3.40
CA ARG A 218 -3.29 12.70 -3.22
C ARG A 218 -2.48 13.99 -3.02
N LEU A 219 -1.20 13.88 -2.65
CA LEU A 219 -0.32 15.02 -2.34
C LEU A 219 0.62 15.37 -3.49
N GLY A 220 0.79 14.47 -4.47
CA GLY A 220 1.73 14.69 -5.56
C GLY A 220 2.13 13.42 -6.28
N PHE A 221 3.22 13.49 -7.00
CA PHE A 221 3.73 12.36 -7.76
C PHE A 221 5.25 12.29 -7.71
N ARG A 222 5.79 11.11 -7.99
CA ARG A 222 7.23 10.86 -8.04
C ARG A 222 7.65 10.54 -9.47
N LEU A 223 8.70 11.19 -9.94
CA LEU A 223 9.30 10.95 -11.23
C LEU A 223 10.65 10.24 -11.05
N ARG A 224 10.94 9.29 -11.93
CA ARG A 224 12.28 8.80 -12.20
C ARG A 224 12.79 9.59 -13.41
N LEU A 225 13.90 10.28 -13.23
CA LEU A 225 14.53 11.11 -14.25
C LEU A 225 15.77 10.40 -14.78
N ARG A 226 16.02 10.55 -16.09
CA ARG A 226 17.25 10.15 -16.74
C ARG A 226 17.91 11.37 -17.40
N GLN A 227 19.19 11.58 -17.10
CA GLN A 227 20.03 12.59 -17.72
C GLN A 227 21.36 11.92 -18.10
N GLY A 228 21.57 11.63 -19.38
CA GLY A 228 22.64 10.73 -19.82
C GLY A 228 22.53 9.38 -19.15
N GLU A 229 23.58 8.98 -18.42
CA GLU A 229 23.62 7.75 -17.62
C GLU A 229 23.11 7.93 -16.17
N ARG A 230 22.91 9.16 -15.72
CA ARG A 230 22.45 9.44 -14.37
C ARG A 230 20.96 9.17 -14.24
N LEU A 231 20.61 8.39 -13.22
CA LEU A 231 19.24 8.16 -12.79
C LEU A 231 19.02 8.81 -11.43
N GLN A 232 17.93 9.54 -11.28
CA GLN A 232 17.53 10.13 -10.00
C GLN A 232 16.01 10.10 -9.85
N ALA A 233 15.53 10.21 -8.63
CA ALA A 233 14.10 10.31 -8.33
C ALA A 233 13.80 11.67 -7.71
N VAL A 234 12.73 12.31 -8.18
CA VAL A 234 12.23 13.55 -7.59
C VAL A 234 10.75 13.40 -7.24
N ARG A 235 10.33 14.10 -6.19
CA ARG A 235 8.91 14.24 -5.84
C ARG A 235 8.45 15.64 -6.14
N ILE A 236 7.27 15.76 -6.76
CA ILE A 236 6.61 17.00 -7.08
C ILE A 236 5.26 17.03 -6.37
N ALA A 237 5.01 18.07 -5.58
CA ALA A 237 3.73 18.25 -4.90
C ALA A 237 2.65 18.74 -5.86
N PHE A 238 1.42 18.31 -5.64
CA PHE A 238 0.27 19.03 -6.18
C PHE A 238 0.09 20.38 -5.47
N PRO A 239 -0.47 21.40 -6.12
CA PRO A 239 -0.72 22.70 -5.50
C PRO A 239 -1.74 22.63 -4.35
N ARG A 240 -2.53 21.56 -4.30
CA ARG A 240 -3.47 21.23 -3.23
C ARG A 240 -3.63 19.70 -3.11
N PRO A 241 -3.96 19.17 -1.92
CA PRO A 241 -4.32 17.76 -1.81
C PRO A 241 -5.54 17.43 -2.66
N LEU A 242 -5.51 16.28 -3.35
CA LEU A 242 -6.63 15.79 -4.15
C LEU A 242 -7.56 14.93 -3.29
N THR A 243 -8.85 15.02 -3.52
CA THR A 243 -9.89 14.27 -2.80
C THR A 243 -10.49 13.16 -3.66
N THR A 244 -10.35 13.27 -4.97
CA THR A 244 -10.84 12.29 -5.95
C THR A 244 -9.83 12.06 -7.08
N ALA A 245 -9.88 10.90 -7.70
CA ALA A 245 -9.06 10.61 -8.88
C ALA A 245 -9.39 11.53 -10.08
N ALA A 246 -10.64 11.99 -10.21
CA ALA A 246 -11.06 12.86 -11.30
C ALA A 246 -10.34 14.23 -11.28
N GLU A 247 -10.00 14.72 -10.10
CA GLU A 247 -9.26 16.00 -9.95
C GLU A 247 -7.84 15.93 -10.51
N SER A 248 -7.22 14.75 -10.56
CA SER A 248 -5.83 14.60 -11.00
C SER A 248 -5.60 15.12 -12.42
N ARG A 249 -6.55 14.86 -13.34
CA ARG A 249 -6.46 15.35 -14.72
C ARG A 249 -6.43 16.88 -14.78
N THR A 250 -7.34 17.54 -14.06
CA THR A 250 -7.44 19.01 -14.04
C THR A 250 -6.16 19.62 -13.49
N VAL A 251 -5.69 19.11 -12.34
CA VAL A 251 -4.50 19.64 -11.68
C VAL A 251 -3.23 19.42 -12.52
N LEU A 252 -3.07 18.26 -13.15
CA LEU A 252 -1.93 18.02 -14.05
C LEU A 252 -1.96 18.98 -15.27
N ILE A 253 -3.13 19.30 -15.83
CA ILE A 253 -3.24 20.29 -16.92
C ILE A 253 -2.86 21.69 -16.42
N GLU A 254 -3.37 22.12 -15.26
CA GLU A 254 -3.01 23.40 -14.65
C GLU A 254 -1.50 23.52 -14.43
N MET A 255 -0.87 22.47 -13.89
CA MET A 255 0.59 22.42 -13.69
C MET A 255 1.36 22.48 -15.02
N LEU A 256 0.87 21.82 -16.07
CA LEU A 256 1.53 21.87 -17.39
C LEU A 256 1.47 23.28 -18.01
N GLN A 257 0.34 23.97 -17.85
CA GLN A 257 0.21 25.36 -18.31
C GLN A 257 1.21 26.29 -17.57
N GLN A 258 1.36 26.11 -16.25
CA GLN A 258 2.34 26.85 -15.46
C GLN A 258 3.77 26.57 -15.94
N ALA A 259 4.11 25.29 -16.13
CA ALA A 259 5.45 24.87 -16.57
C ALA A 259 5.81 25.40 -17.96
N ARG A 260 4.83 25.54 -18.88
CA ARG A 260 5.03 26.07 -20.22
C ARG A 260 4.98 27.63 -20.28
N GLY A 261 4.14 28.26 -19.46
CA GLY A 261 4.03 29.70 -19.39
C GLY A 261 5.24 30.40 -18.76
N ALA A 262 6.01 29.70 -17.93
CA ALA A 262 7.25 30.23 -17.36
C ALA A 262 8.47 30.10 -18.30
N THR A 263 8.30 29.48 -19.47
CA THR A 263 9.37 29.27 -20.46
C THR A 263 9.26 30.26 -21.65
N ALA A 264 8.21 31.08 -21.67
CA ALA A 264 7.99 32.16 -22.65
C ALA A 264 8.38 33.52 -22.07
#